data_2c27960179c9cd489730c36ccb2b0471
#
_entry.id   2c27960179c9cd489730c36ccb2b0471
#
_cell.length_a   1.000
_cell.length_b   1.000
_cell.length_c   1.000
_cell.angle_alpha   90.00
_cell.angle_beta   90.00
_cell.angle_gamma   90.00
#
_symmetry.space_group_name_H-M   'P 1'
#
loop_
_entity.id
_entity.type
_entity.pdbx_description
1 polymer ?
#
loop_
_entity_poly.entity_id
_entity_poly.type
_entity_poly.pdbx_seq_one_letter_code
_entity_poly.pdbx_strand_id
1 'polypeptide(L)'
;MKKGTLLACACALLFGAQSLAAQENAQEVSYTTDPAQGYLMNKMKDNWFITAEGGASFYIASKGVHREAGDRFMPAASIYVGKWISPVFGLRAGVNWMGLKGLATGPDYFGVLNGERVGNYYKTKYNEVGPVFDVMVNLTNWWCGYKPNRVYNATVYVGAGAYFTFTKQADGKDYSWKNADNNLMTLRAGIINSFNVSKHVALSLDIRFSGIDGLQNFGGANWNRKYGSLQGYLGVTYNFNKTDWSAPVVPVYPEPENCDALRARLAAADARIADLESQLKDCLARPVETVVENNG
;
A
#
# COMPACT_ATOMS: atom_id res chain seq x y z
N MET A 1 -87.37 8.09 -25.88
CA MET A 1 -87.16 7.28 -24.70
C MET A 1 -85.66 6.98 -24.59
N LYS A 2 -84.97 7.66 -23.65
CA LYS A 2 -83.95 7.20 -22.80
C LYS A 2 -82.90 6.18 -23.35
N LYS A 3 -81.84 6.62 -24.00
CA LYS A 3 -80.60 5.92 -24.15
C LYS A 3 -79.35 6.84 -24.39
N GLY A 4 -79.51 8.17 -24.37
CA GLY A 4 -78.49 9.13 -24.73
C GLY A 4 -77.69 9.72 -23.56
N THR A 5 -78.13 9.51 -22.30
CA THR A 5 -77.62 10.27 -21.16
C THR A 5 -76.60 9.48 -20.27
N LEU A 6 -76.31 8.22 -20.61
CA LEU A 6 -75.36 7.37 -19.83
C LEU A 6 -73.98 7.33 -20.45
N LEU A 7 -73.80 7.83 -21.67
CA LEU A 7 -72.53 7.78 -22.37
C LEU A 7 -71.64 9.01 -22.09
N ALA A 8 -72.22 10.12 -21.66
CA ALA A 8 -71.50 11.37 -21.38
C ALA A 8 -70.78 11.38 -19.95
N CYS A 9 -71.29 10.60 -18.99
CA CYS A 9 -70.66 10.51 -17.67
C CYS A 9 -69.53 9.49 -17.61
N ALA A 10 -69.45 8.53 -18.54
CA ALA A 10 -68.38 7.56 -18.55
C ALA A 10 -67.05 8.10 -19.12
N CYS A 11 -67.10 9.10 -20.00
CA CYS A 11 -65.90 9.71 -20.57
C CYS A 11 -65.23 10.72 -19.59
N ALA A 12 -66.00 11.33 -18.67
CA ALA A 12 -65.44 12.27 -17.70
C ALA A 12 -64.67 11.59 -16.56
N LEU A 13 -64.90 10.29 -16.30
CA LEU A 13 -64.17 9.53 -15.29
C LEU A 13 -62.92 8.82 -15.82
N LEU A 14 -62.72 8.77 -17.14
CA LEU A 14 -61.54 8.18 -17.74
C LEU A 14 -60.38 9.18 -17.96
N PHE A 15 -60.68 10.50 -17.89
CA PHE A 15 -59.66 11.55 -17.99
C PHE A 15 -59.22 12.11 -16.64
N GLY A 16 -59.84 11.71 -15.54
CA GLY A 16 -59.50 12.15 -14.19
C GLY A 16 -58.56 11.21 -13.43
N ALA A 17 -58.16 10.10 -14.03
CA ALA A 17 -57.26 9.12 -13.45
C ALA A 17 -55.94 9.01 -14.22
N GLN A 18 -55.50 10.05 -14.86
CA GLN A 18 -54.07 10.24 -15.06
C GLN A 18 -53.52 10.71 -13.74
N SER A 19 -53.47 9.70 -12.86
CA SER A 19 -52.57 9.62 -11.72
C SER A 19 -51.52 10.71 -11.73
N LEU A 20 -51.51 11.44 -10.65
CA LEU A 20 -50.30 11.73 -9.92
C LEU A 20 -49.53 10.41 -9.67
N ALA A 21 -49.00 9.79 -10.70
CA ALA A 21 -47.72 9.16 -10.60
C ALA A 21 -46.79 10.34 -10.37
N ALA A 22 -46.66 10.75 -9.10
CA ALA A 22 -45.44 11.32 -8.61
C ALA A 22 -44.40 10.31 -9.10
N GLN A 23 -43.78 10.62 -10.23
CA GLN A 23 -42.57 9.99 -10.66
C GLN A 23 -41.61 10.42 -9.55
N GLU A 24 -41.60 9.63 -8.51
CA GLU A 24 -40.50 9.61 -7.57
C GLU A 24 -39.29 9.31 -8.47
N ASN A 25 -38.68 10.38 -8.98
CA ASN A 25 -37.34 10.33 -9.52
C ASN A 25 -36.50 9.96 -8.33
N ALA A 26 -36.50 8.67 -8.00
CA ALA A 26 -35.48 8.10 -7.18
C ALA A 26 -34.19 8.45 -7.91
N GLN A 27 -33.58 9.53 -7.50
CA GLN A 27 -32.29 9.98 -8.01
C GLN A 27 -31.37 8.77 -7.84
N GLU A 28 -31.04 8.13 -8.96
CA GLU A 28 -30.28 6.90 -8.97
C GLU A 28 -28.90 7.23 -8.42
N VAL A 29 -28.65 6.83 -7.15
CA VAL A 29 -27.38 7.04 -6.49
C VAL A 29 -26.36 6.21 -7.25
N SER A 30 -25.49 6.85 -7.98
CA SER A 30 -24.36 6.18 -8.63
C SER A 30 -23.27 5.89 -7.60
N TYR A 31 -22.52 4.83 -7.82
CA TYR A 31 -21.41 4.44 -6.95
C TYR A 31 -20.10 4.52 -7.72
N THR A 32 -19.10 5.16 -7.14
CA THR A 32 -17.75 5.22 -7.71
C THR A 32 -16.71 4.80 -6.69
N THR A 33 -15.54 4.38 -7.16
CA THR A 33 -14.40 4.10 -6.31
C THR A 33 -13.59 5.38 -6.11
N ASP A 34 -13.35 5.77 -4.86
CA ASP A 34 -12.59 6.98 -4.54
C ASP A 34 -11.26 6.64 -3.85
N PRO A 35 -10.14 6.64 -4.59
CA PRO A 35 -8.81 6.40 -4.02
C PRO A 35 -8.34 7.47 -3.02
N ALA A 36 -8.96 8.68 -3.03
CA ALA A 36 -8.61 9.75 -2.09
C ALA A 36 -9.00 9.41 -0.66
N GLN A 37 -10.00 8.56 -0.47
CA GLN A 37 -10.41 8.07 0.85
C GLN A 37 -9.57 6.89 1.36
N GLY A 38 -8.48 6.54 0.65
CA GLY A 38 -7.59 5.46 1.02
C GLY A 38 -7.92 4.12 0.35
N TYR A 39 -7.49 3.03 0.98
CA TYR A 39 -7.65 1.68 0.44
C TYR A 39 -8.19 0.74 1.51
N LEU A 40 -9.08 -0.16 1.11
CA LEU A 40 -9.63 -1.19 1.97
C LEU A 40 -8.54 -2.19 2.36
N MET A 41 -8.52 -2.59 3.61
CA MET A 41 -7.64 -3.66 4.07
C MET A 41 -8.04 -4.99 3.43
N ASN A 42 -7.07 -5.66 2.82
CA ASN A 42 -7.26 -6.99 2.27
C ASN A 42 -7.39 -8.05 3.38
N LYS A 43 -7.85 -9.25 3.01
CA LYS A 43 -7.98 -10.36 3.95
C LYS A 43 -6.61 -10.76 4.52
N MET A 44 -6.60 -11.40 5.68
CA MET A 44 -5.36 -11.80 6.37
C MET A 44 -4.46 -12.71 5.52
N LYS A 45 -5.02 -13.50 4.61
CA LYS A 45 -4.29 -14.39 3.70
C LYS A 45 -3.66 -13.68 2.49
N ASP A 46 -4.04 -12.43 2.21
CA ASP A 46 -3.61 -11.70 1.03
C ASP A 46 -2.34 -10.86 1.31
N ASN A 47 -1.65 -10.44 0.25
CA ASN A 47 -0.48 -9.55 0.29
C ASN A 47 0.74 -10.11 1.05
N TRP A 48 0.82 -11.42 1.20
CA TRP A 48 2.03 -12.08 1.68
C TRP A 48 3.04 -12.21 0.55
N PHE A 49 4.31 -12.17 0.90
CA PHE A 49 5.40 -12.41 -0.04
C PHE A 49 6.54 -13.20 0.62
N ILE A 50 7.32 -13.85 -0.22
CA ILE A 50 8.61 -14.43 0.12
C ILE A 50 9.67 -13.81 -0.77
N THR A 51 10.82 -13.47 -0.19
CA THR A 51 11.98 -12.92 -0.93
C THR A 51 13.19 -13.76 -0.64
N ALA A 52 13.90 -14.17 -1.68
CA ALA A 52 15.23 -14.72 -1.60
C ALA A 52 16.21 -13.76 -2.27
N GLU A 53 17.33 -13.50 -1.63
CA GLU A 53 18.32 -12.55 -2.13
C GLU A 53 19.74 -13.03 -1.87
N GLY A 54 20.63 -12.72 -2.80
CA GLY A 54 22.06 -13.00 -2.73
C GLY A 54 22.88 -11.78 -3.11
N GLY A 55 24.05 -11.63 -2.51
CA GLY A 55 24.83 -10.44 -2.72
C GLY A 55 26.17 -10.45 -2.01
N ALA A 56 26.65 -9.28 -1.67
CA ALA A 56 27.92 -9.08 -0.99
C ALA A 56 27.78 -8.12 0.18
N SER A 57 28.58 -8.37 1.20
CA SER A 57 28.76 -7.51 2.38
C SER A 57 30.16 -6.87 2.35
N PHE A 58 30.23 -5.67 2.85
CA PHE A 58 31.44 -4.88 3.00
C PHE A 58 31.51 -4.35 4.43
N TYR A 59 32.50 -4.80 5.19
CA TYR A 59 32.68 -4.41 6.59
C TYR A 59 33.30 -3.03 6.72
N ILE A 60 32.65 -2.15 7.47
CA ILE A 60 33.10 -0.80 7.76
C ILE A 60 33.58 -0.73 9.21
N ALA A 61 34.86 -0.60 9.41
CA ALA A 61 35.47 -0.43 10.70
C ALA A 61 36.60 0.58 10.64
N SER A 62 36.91 1.26 11.75
CA SER A 62 37.91 2.32 11.79
C SER A 62 39.31 1.89 11.34
N LYS A 63 39.66 0.62 11.58
CA LYS A 63 40.94 0.02 11.14
C LYS A 63 40.88 -0.63 9.76
N GLY A 64 39.71 -0.78 9.20
CA GLY A 64 39.51 -1.40 7.89
C GLY A 64 40.13 -0.64 6.72
N VAL A 65 40.47 0.64 6.91
CA VAL A 65 41.13 1.49 5.91
C VAL A 65 42.53 0.98 5.49
N HIS A 66 43.17 0.16 6.32
CA HIS A 66 44.44 -0.45 6.01
C HIS A 66 44.37 -1.73 5.18
N ARG A 67 43.16 -2.19 4.83
CA ARG A 67 42.91 -3.35 3.99
C ARG A 67 42.40 -2.91 2.63
N GLU A 68 42.90 -3.52 1.55
CA GLU A 68 42.42 -3.23 0.21
C GLU A 68 40.90 -3.41 0.11
N ALA A 69 40.22 -2.50 -0.57
CA ALA A 69 38.77 -2.51 -0.67
C ALA A 69 38.23 -3.82 -1.26
N GLY A 70 38.90 -4.35 -2.30
CA GLY A 70 38.50 -5.59 -2.96
C GLY A 70 38.53 -6.82 -2.04
N ASP A 71 39.52 -6.87 -1.11
CA ASP A 71 39.66 -7.98 -0.16
C ASP A 71 38.65 -7.91 1.01
N ARG A 72 37.87 -6.84 1.12
CA ARG A 72 36.88 -6.66 2.19
C ARG A 72 35.48 -7.19 1.83
N PHE A 73 35.25 -7.50 0.56
CA PHE A 73 33.98 -8.08 0.13
C PHE A 73 33.86 -9.54 0.52
N MET A 74 32.67 -9.91 1.00
CA MET A 74 32.29 -11.27 1.35
C MET A 74 30.88 -11.55 0.84
N PRO A 75 30.58 -12.83 0.49
CA PRO A 75 29.23 -13.19 0.08
C PRO A 75 28.23 -13.02 1.23
N ALA A 76 26.99 -12.73 0.84
CA ALA A 76 25.87 -12.59 1.75
C ALA A 76 24.60 -13.11 1.09
N ALA A 77 23.67 -13.64 1.87
CA ALA A 77 22.38 -14.14 1.41
C ALA A 77 21.30 -13.93 2.47
N SER A 78 20.06 -13.81 2.01
CA SER A 78 18.93 -13.66 2.93
C SER A 78 17.68 -14.30 2.35
N ILE A 79 16.80 -14.72 3.27
CA ILE A 79 15.44 -15.16 2.94
C ILE A 79 14.47 -14.47 3.88
N TYR A 80 13.38 -13.96 3.34
CA TYR A 80 12.34 -13.24 4.10
C TYR A 80 10.96 -13.76 3.76
N VAL A 81 10.09 -13.72 4.74
CA VAL A 81 8.64 -13.77 4.57
C VAL A 81 8.10 -12.44 5.08
N GLY A 82 7.21 -11.84 4.32
CA GLY A 82 6.64 -10.56 4.68
C GLY A 82 5.19 -10.41 4.26
N LYS A 83 4.59 -9.33 4.73
CA LYS A 83 3.22 -8.98 4.43
C LYS A 83 3.08 -7.48 4.26
N TRP A 84 2.43 -7.06 3.20
CA TRP A 84 1.96 -5.69 3.07
C TRP A 84 0.64 -5.55 3.83
N ILE A 85 0.59 -4.62 4.79
CA ILE A 85 -0.59 -4.30 5.61
C ILE A 85 -1.45 -3.26 4.88
N SER A 86 -0.79 -2.35 4.16
CA SER A 86 -1.41 -1.35 3.30
C SER A 86 -0.58 -1.19 2.02
N PRO A 87 -1.02 -0.40 1.04
CA PRO A 87 -0.18 -0.10 -0.14
C PRO A 87 1.17 0.54 0.20
N VAL A 88 1.27 1.16 1.38
CA VAL A 88 2.44 1.92 1.83
C VAL A 88 3.24 1.17 2.89
N PHE A 89 2.58 0.52 3.85
CA PHE A 89 3.24 -0.10 5.00
C PHE A 89 3.29 -1.62 4.90
N GLY A 90 4.46 -2.18 5.15
CA GLY A 90 4.69 -3.62 5.19
C GLY A 90 5.63 -4.03 6.32
N LEU A 91 5.62 -5.31 6.64
CA LEU A 91 6.48 -5.96 7.61
C LEU A 91 7.16 -7.14 6.95
N ARG A 92 8.42 -7.41 7.28
CA ARG A 92 9.08 -8.66 6.89
C ARG A 92 9.93 -9.19 8.04
N ALA A 93 10.01 -10.50 8.12
CA ALA A 93 10.91 -11.23 9.01
C ALA A 93 11.66 -12.28 8.20
N GLY A 94 12.85 -12.62 8.62
CA GLY A 94 13.65 -13.58 7.87
C GLY A 94 14.95 -13.93 8.54
N VAL A 95 15.81 -14.57 7.78
CA VAL A 95 17.17 -14.92 8.18
C VAL A 95 18.14 -14.27 7.20
N ASN A 96 19.14 -13.62 7.75
CA ASN A 96 20.24 -13.05 6.99
C ASN A 96 21.54 -13.78 7.37
N TRP A 97 22.32 -14.15 6.35
CA TRP A 97 23.68 -14.65 6.48
C TRP A 97 24.63 -13.72 5.74
N MET A 98 25.77 -13.39 6.38
CA MET A 98 26.82 -12.61 5.74
C MET A 98 28.20 -13.01 6.26
N GLY A 99 29.18 -12.96 5.36
CA GLY A 99 30.60 -13.03 5.75
C GLY A 99 31.13 -11.61 6.02
N LEU A 100 32.07 -11.51 6.91
CA LEU A 100 32.75 -10.25 7.24
C LEU A 100 34.25 -10.47 7.31
N LYS A 101 35.01 -9.52 6.74
CA LYS A 101 36.47 -9.47 6.81
C LYS A 101 36.90 -8.15 7.43
N GLY A 102 37.71 -8.21 8.49
CA GLY A 102 38.18 -7.04 9.20
C GLY A 102 39.67 -7.13 9.53
N LEU A 103 40.11 -6.26 10.45
CA LEU A 103 41.46 -6.21 11.00
C LEU A 103 41.39 -6.10 12.51
N ALA A 104 42.29 -6.82 13.22
CA ALA A 104 42.46 -6.77 14.64
C ALA A 104 43.87 -6.28 15.02
N THR A 105 44.03 -5.76 16.24
CA THR A 105 45.32 -5.24 16.73
C THR A 105 46.20 -6.31 17.40
N GLY A 106 45.63 -7.45 17.72
CA GLY A 106 46.35 -8.55 18.40
C GLY A 106 46.01 -9.90 17.79
N PRO A 107 46.82 -10.92 18.04
CA PRO A 107 46.62 -12.27 17.52
C PRO A 107 45.44 -13.00 18.17
N ASP A 108 45.11 -12.64 19.41
CA ASP A 108 44.12 -13.34 20.23
C ASP A 108 42.66 -12.83 20.02
N TYR A 109 42.50 -11.90 19.08
CA TYR A 109 41.18 -11.42 18.77
C TYR A 109 40.37 -12.44 17.98
N PHE A 110 39.07 -12.45 18.25
CA PHE A 110 38.10 -13.32 17.57
C PHE A 110 38.21 -13.25 16.06
N GLY A 111 38.26 -14.40 15.40
CA GLY A 111 38.28 -14.52 13.94
C GLY A 111 39.59 -14.18 13.27
N VAL A 112 40.68 -14.01 14.02
CA VAL A 112 42.03 -13.79 13.46
C VAL A 112 42.44 -15.00 12.64
N LEU A 113 42.84 -14.75 11.39
CA LEU A 113 43.41 -15.76 10.49
C LEU A 113 44.87 -16.03 10.83
N ASN A 114 45.27 -17.30 10.64
CA ASN A 114 46.56 -17.81 11.03
C ASN A 114 47.73 -17.03 10.40
N GLY A 115 48.39 -16.15 11.16
CA GLY A 115 49.57 -15.43 10.73
C GLY A 115 49.41 -14.37 9.66
N GLU A 116 48.22 -14.22 9.07
CA GLU A 116 47.99 -13.23 8.03
C GLU A 116 47.91 -11.83 8.58
N ARG A 117 48.80 -10.94 8.12
CA ARG A 117 48.92 -9.55 8.53
C ARG A 117 48.83 -8.57 7.37
N VAL A 118 48.40 -7.35 7.68
CA VAL A 118 48.54 -6.16 6.86
C VAL A 118 49.21 -5.09 7.76
N GLY A 119 50.48 -4.83 7.52
CA GLY A 119 51.26 -4.00 8.43
C GLY A 119 51.25 -4.54 9.85
N ASN A 120 50.87 -3.73 10.81
CA ASN A 120 50.76 -4.07 12.23
C ASN A 120 49.44 -4.72 12.64
N TYR A 121 48.55 -5.04 11.69
CA TYR A 121 47.21 -5.57 11.96
C TYR A 121 47.08 -7.02 11.49
N TYR A 122 46.32 -7.81 12.24
CA TYR A 122 45.96 -9.19 11.94
C TYR A 122 44.65 -9.21 11.11
N LYS A 123 44.61 -9.99 10.02
CA LYS A 123 43.40 -10.19 9.26
C LYS A 123 42.39 -11.02 10.03
N THR A 124 41.15 -10.60 10.04
CA THR A 124 40.01 -11.33 10.61
C THR A 124 39.00 -11.74 9.55
N LYS A 125 38.37 -12.90 9.74
CA LYS A 125 37.28 -13.40 8.94
C LYS A 125 36.28 -14.13 9.81
N TYR A 126 35.01 -13.78 9.70
CA TYR A 126 33.93 -14.46 10.40
C TYR A 126 32.64 -14.41 9.59
N ASN A 127 31.70 -15.28 9.93
CA ASN A 127 30.39 -15.33 9.32
C ASN A 127 29.35 -15.04 10.41
N GLU A 128 28.31 -14.37 10.02
CA GLU A 128 27.16 -14.05 10.86
C GLU A 128 25.90 -14.58 10.23
N VAL A 129 25.05 -15.20 11.02
CA VAL A 129 23.71 -15.62 10.60
C VAL A 129 22.73 -15.32 11.72
N GLY A 130 21.55 -14.86 11.38
CA GLY A 130 20.56 -14.62 12.41
C GLY A 130 19.22 -14.14 11.92
N PRO A 131 18.21 -14.20 12.81
CA PRO A 131 16.89 -13.67 12.54
C PRO A 131 16.91 -12.16 12.46
N VAL A 132 16.08 -11.63 11.58
CA VAL A 132 15.93 -10.19 11.34
C VAL A 132 14.45 -9.85 11.14
N PHE A 133 14.09 -8.63 11.55
CA PHE A 133 12.76 -8.09 11.40
C PHE A 133 12.83 -6.65 10.90
N ASP A 134 12.04 -6.31 9.90
CA ASP A 134 12.00 -4.98 9.28
C ASP A 134 10.58 -4.44 9.17
N VAL A 135 10.45 -3.15 9.40
CA VAL A 135 9.29 -2.33 9.06
C VAL A 135 9.58 -1.59 7.77
N MET A 136 8.69 -1.71 6.80
CA MET A 136 8.90 -1.23 5.43
C MET A 136 7.90 -0.14 5.06
N VAL A 137 8.37 0.85 4.31
CA VAL A 137 7.55 1.94 3.76
C VAL A 137 7.81 2.06 2.26
N ASN A 138 6.78 1.82 1.45
CA ASN A 138 6.84 2.02 0.00
C ASN A 138 6.72 3.52 -0.30
N LEU A 139 7.86 4.17 -0.55
CA LEU A 139 7.93 5.61 -0.83
C LEU A 139 7.21 5.97 -2.12
N THR A 140 7.29 5.12 -3.13
CA THR A 140 6.65 5.36 -4.42
C THR A 140 5.13 5.42 -4.28
N ASN A 141 4.55 4.50 -3.51
CA ASN A 141 3.12 4.52 -3.24
C ASN A 141 2.72 5.66 -2.30
N TRP A 142 3.60 6.04 -1.36
CA TRP A 142 3.33 7.14 -0.43
C TRP A 142 3.24 8.49 -1.14
N TRP A 143 4.22 8.80 -2.01
CA TRP A 143 4.28 10.12 -2.68
C TRP A 143 3.48 10.19 -3.98
N CYS A 144 3.44 9.10 -4.74
CA CYS A 144 2.82 9.08 -6.07
C CYS A 144 1.45 8.36 -6.09
N GLY A 145 0.89 8.02 -4.92
CA GLY A 145 -0.33 7.23 -4.82
C GLY A 145 -0.14 5.77 -5.29
N TYR A 146 -1.04 4.89 -4.92
CA TYR A 146 -1.01 3.49 -5.34
C TYR A 146 -1.48 3.32 -6.78
N LYS A 147 -0.75 2.47 -7.55
CA LYS A 147 -1.15 2.04 -8.91
C LYS A 147 -0.91 0.53 -9.03
N PRO A 148 -1.94 -0.28 -9.38
CA PRO A 148 -1.83 -1.75 -9.41
C PRO A 148 -0.75 -2.28 -10.36
N ASN A 149 -0.57 -1.62 -11.51
CA ASN A 149 0.35 -2.07 -12.56
C ASN A 149 1.69 -1.29 -12.56
N ARG A 150 2.09 -0.76 -11.40
CA ARG A 150 3.35 -0.02 -11.32
C ARG A 150 4.53 -0.97 -11.45
N VAL A 151 5.41 -0.69 -12.39
CA VAL A 151 6.62 -1.50 -12.65
C VAL A 151 7.67 -1.28 -11.57
N TYR A 152 7.95 -0.03 -11.21
CA TYR A 152 9.02 0.33 -10.27
C TYR A 152 8.47 0.80 -8.92
N ASN A 153 9.04 0.28 -7.83
CA ASN A 153 8.77 0.71 -6.47
C ASN A 153 10.07 0.90 -5.68
N ALA A 154 10.19 2.03 -5.02
CA ALA A 154 11.21 2.29 -4.02
C ALA A 154 10.63 2.11 -2.63
N THR A 155 11.23 1.23 -1.84
CA THR A 155 10.82 0.92 -0.46
C THR A 155 11.99 1.16 0.46
N VAL A 156 11.80 1.96 1.50
CA VAL A 156 12.75 2.08 2.60
C VAL A 156 12.32 1.21 3.76
N TYR A 157 13.26 0.79 4.57
CA TYR A 157 12.97 0.04 5.77
C TYR A 157 13.97 0.34 6.89
N VAL A 158 13.51 0.10 8.09
CA VAL A 158 14.31 0.04 9.29
C VAL A 158 13.98 -1.25 10.03
N GLY A 159 14.99 -1.82 10.70
CA GLY A 159 14.79 -3.08 11.39
C GLY A 159 15.87 -3.39 12.39
N ALA A 160 15.70 -4.53 13.03
CA ALA A 160 16.64 -5.07 13.98
C ALA A 160 16.89 -6.56 13.71
N GLY A 161 18.00 -7.05 14.19
CA GLY A 161 18.35 -8.47 14.08
C GLY A 161 19.24 -8.92 15.25
N ALA A 162 19.29 -10.22 15.43
CA ALA A 162 20.20 -10.88 16.34
C ALA A 162 21.09 -11.83 15.54
N TYR A 163 22.40 -11.60 15.55
CA TYR A 163 23.34 -12.41 14.79
C TYR A 163 24.13 -13.33 15.70
N PHE A 164 24.27 -14.57 15.23
CA PHE A 164 25.15 -15.57 15.78
C PHE A 164 26.41 -15.62 14.92
N THR A 165 27.55 -15.50 15.55
CA THR A 165 28.83 -15.40 14.86
C THR A 165 29.56 -16.74 14.86
N PHE A 166 30.10 -17.11 13.70
CA PHE A 166 30.87 -18.34 13.50
C PHE A 166 32.26 -18.01 12.92
N THR A 167 33.27 -18.59 13.45
CA THR A 167 34.62 -18.48 12.87
C THR A 167 35.45 -19.73 13.20
N LYS A 168 36.39 -20.01 12.31
CA LYS A 168 37.48 -20.94 12.60
C LYS A 168 38.70 -20.12 13.01
N GLN A 169 39.18 -20.34 14.20
CA GLN A 169 40.38 -19.67 14.69
C GLN A 169 41.65 -20.41 14.28
N ALA A 170 42.79 -19.71 14.30
CA ALA A 170 44.08 -20.20 13.91
C ALA A 170 44.59 -21.40 14.72
N ASP A 171 44.14 -21.51 15.95
CA ASP A 171 44.46 -22.61 16.88
C ASP A 171 43.61 -23.88 16.66
N GLY A 172 42.77 -23.91 15.62
CA GLY A 172 41.89 -25.02 15.31
C GLY A 172 40.63 -25.09 16.17
N LYS A 173 40.42 -24.14 17.09
CA LYS A 173 39.19 -24.07 17.85
C LYS A 173 38.07 -23.49 17.03
N ASP A 174 37.01 -24.25 16.92
CA ASP A 174 35.76 -23.78 16.29
C ASP A 174 34.98 -22.93 17.30
N TYR A 175 34.90 -21.64 17.06
CA TYR A 175 33.97 -20.76 17.78
C TYR A 175 32.60 -20.88 17.14
N SER A 176 31.69 -21.50 17.86
CA SER A 176 30.29 -21.67 17.43
C SER A 176 29.37 -20.73 18.23
N TRP A 177 28.13 -20.62 17.78
CA TRP A 177 27.03 -19.87 18.41
C TRP A 177 26.82 -20.17 19.91
N LYS A 178 27.43 -21.23 20.46
CA LYS A 178 27.33 -21.62 21.86
C LYS A 178 28.11 -20.67 22.80
N ASN A 179 29.05 -19.89 22.28
CA ASN A 179 29.75 -18.88 23.02
C ASN A 179 28.99 -17.56 22.95
N ALA A 180 28.13 -17.30 23.94
CA ALA A 180 27.22 -16.14 23.99
C ALA A 180 27.94 -14.78 23.88
N ASP A 181 29.26 -14.74 24.15
CA ASP A 181 30.08 -13.52 24.10
C ASP A 181 30.23 -12.91 22.71
N ASN A 182 29.86 -13.64 21.65
CA ASN A 182 30.01 -13.23 20.25
C ASN A 182 28.68 -13.03 19.53
N ASN A 183 27.56 -13.10 20.24
CA ASN A 183 26.24 -12.82 19.66
C ASN A 183 26.01 -11.31 19.66
N LEU A 184 25.52 -10.80 18.52
CA LEU A 184 25.39 -9.38 18.26
C LEU A 184 23.93 -9.02 18.01
N MET A 185 23.48 -7.94 18.60
CA MET A 185 22.28 -7.26 18.10
C MET A 185 22.66 -6.20 17.08
N THR A 186 21.85 -6.02 16.08
CA THR A 186 22.06 -5.05 15.01
C THR A 186 20.82 -4.23 14.76
N LEU A 187 21.01 -2.94 14.53
CA LEU A 187 20.04 -2.09 13.87
C LEU A 187 20.38 -1.99 12.40
N ARG A 188 19.38 -2.07 11.56
CA ARG A 188 19.57 -2.06 10.11
C ARG A 188 18.60 -1.10 9.43
N ALA A 189 19.06 -0.49 8.35
CA ALA A 189 18.24 0.34 7.49
C ALA A 189 18.67 0.14 6.04
N GLY A 190 17.75 0.27 5.11
CA GLY A 190 18.06 0.09 3.70
C GLY A 190 16.99 0.60 2.77
N ILE A 191 17.29 0.51 1.49
CA ILE A 191 16.41 0.83 0.39
C ILE A 191 16.33 -0.33 -0.58
N ILE A 192 15.12 -0.76 -0.89
CA ILE A 192 14.82 -1.80 -1.87
C ILE A 192 14.27 -1.09 -3.12
N ASN A 193 14.96 -1.25 -4.24
CA ASN A 193 14.49 -0.88 -5.55
C ASN A 193 13.91 -2.12 -6.22
N SER A 194 12.60 -2.21 -6.33
CA SER A 194 11.91 -3.38 -6.88
C SER A 194 11.27 -3.09 -8.23
N PHE A 195 11.40 -4.07 -9.14
CA PHE A 195 10.85 -4.04 -10.49
C PHE A 195 9.88 -5.22 -10.63
N ASN A 196 8.59 -4.91 -10.73
CA ASN A 196 7.55 -5.91 -10.93
C ASN A 196 7.60 -6.45 -12.36
N VAL A 197 8.02 -7.70 -12.52
CA VAL A 197 8.05 -8.41 -13.81
C VAL A 197 6.66 -8.97 -14.12
N SER A 198 5.92 -9.35 -13.09
CA SER A 198 4.53 -9.80 -13.18
C SER A 198 3.76 -9.39 -11.91
N LYS A 199 2.46 -9.73 -11.86
CA LYS A 199 1.65 -9.51 -10.63
C LYS A 199 2.20 -10.24 -9.40
N HIS A 200 2.89 -11.35 -9.63
CA HIS A 200 3.38 -12.20 -8.54
C HIS A 200 4.89 -12.19 -8.39
N VAL A 201 5.65 -11.72 -9.38
CA VAL A 201 7.12 -11.76 -9.36
C VAL A 201 7.70 -10.38 -9.50
N ALA A 202 8.60 -10.04 -8.59
CA ALA A 202 9.41 -8.84 -8.65
C ALA A 202 10.91 -9.17 -8.50
N LEU A 203 11.73 -8.43 -9.22
CA LEU A 203 13.19 -8.41 -9.05
C LEU A 203 13.55 -7.21 -8.18
N SER A 204 14.57 -7.34 -7.34
CA SER A 204 14.96 -6.25 -6.43
C SER A 204 16.47 -6.08 -6.35
N LEU A 205 16.86 -4.82 -6.15
CA LEU A 205 18.17 -4.41 -5.66
C LEU A 205 17.98 -3.82 -4.26
N ASP A 206 18.52 -4.47 -3.24
CA ASP A 206 18.48 -4.01 -1.85
C ASP A 206 19.87 -3.53 -1.44
N ILE A 207 19.97 -2.28 -1.02
CA ILE A 207 21.18 -1.69 -0.46
C ILE A 207 20.87 -1.38 1.00
N ARG A 208 21.65 -1.99 1.90
CA ARG A 208 21.44 -1.85 3.35
C ARG A 208 22.70 -1.56 4.12
N PHE A 209 22.50 -0.85 5.20
CA PHE A 209 23.49 -0.65 6.24
C PHE A 209 23.04 -1.39 7.51
N SER A 210 23.93 -2.14 8.11
CA SER A 210 23.73 -2.75 9.43
C SER A 210 24.76 -2.20 10.37
N GLY A 211 24.30 -1.52 11.43
CA GLY A 211 25.13 -1.08 12.55
C GLY A 211 25.35 -2.28 13.46
N ILE A 212 26.58 -2.75 13.53
CA ILE A 212 26.96 -3.86 14.40
C ILE A 212 27.40 -3.25 15.72
N ASP A 213 26.57 -3.35 16.73
CA ASP A 213 26.96 -3.05 18.09
C ASP A 213 27.30 -4.37 18.79
N GLY A 214 28.49 -4.43 19.36
CA GLY A 214 28.85 -5.52 20.26
C GLY A 214 28.06 -5.37 21.56
N LEU A 215 26.79 -5.73 21.57
CA LEU A 215 26.03 -6.04 22.76
C LEU A 215 26.61 -7.34 23.35
N GLN A 216 27.79 -7.23 23.96
CA GLN A 216 28.26 -8.30 24.79
C GLN A 216 27.19 -8.57 25.86
N ASN A 217 26.62 -9.78 25.81
CA ASN A 217 25.74 -10.31 26.86
C ASN A 217 24.44 -9.55 27.13
N PHE A 218 23.70 -9.04 26.12
CA PHE A 218 22.39 -8.37 26.28
C PHE A 218 22.34 -7.34 27.47
N GLY A 219 23.50 -6.98 28.05
CA GLY A 219 23.61 -6.22 29.29
C GLY A 219 24.17 -4.80 29.18
N GLY A 220 24.51 -4.33 27.98
CA GLY A 220 25.00 -2.97 27.82
C GLY A 220 25.35 -2.62 26.38
N ALA A 221 24.52 -1.77 25.76
CA ALA A 221 24.78 -1.20 24.44
C ALA A 221 25.94 -0.22 24.53
N ASN A 222 27.12 -0.57 24.00
CA ASN A 222 28.24 0.35 23.89
C ASN A 222 28.27 1.00 22.51
N TRP A 223 27.42 1.99 22.30
CA TRP A 223 27.27 2.73 21.04
C TRP A 223 28.51 3.50 20.59
N ASN A 224 29.58 3.48 21.38
CA ASN A 224 30.85 4.11 21.02
C ASN A 224 31.68 3.32 20.01
N ARG A 225 31.30 2.10 19.66
CA ARG A 225 32.03 1.30 18.66
C ARG A 225 31.46 1.58 17.25
N LYS A 226 32.21 2.29 16.44
CA LYS A 226 31.90 2.65 15.06
C LYS A 226 32.12 1.46 14.12
N TYR A 227 31.32 0.40 14.25
CA TYR A 227 31.38 -0.76 13.37
C TYR A 227 30.06 -0.89 12.63
N GLY A 228 30.14 -1.24 11.35
CA GLY A 228 28.97 -1.47 10.55
C GLY A 228 29.31 -2.28 9.30
N SER A 229 28.30 -2.73 8.61
CA SER A 229 28.45 -3.36 7.29
C SER A 229 27.52 -2.69 6.28
N LEU A 230 28.05 -2.41 5.11
CA LEU A 230 27.29 -2.07 3.94
C LEU A 230 27.06 -3.33 3.12
N GLN A 231 25.86 -3.56 2.64
CA GLN A 231 25.48 -4.77 1.95
C GLN A 231 24.68 -4.41 0.70
N GLY A 232 24.94 -5.15 -0.39
CA GLY A 232 24.17 -5.03 -1.63
C GLY A 232 23.67 -6.40 -2.06
N TYR A 233 22.38 -6.51 -2.37
CA TYR A 233 21.73 -7.77 -2.75
C TYR A 233 20.92 -7.61 -4.02
N LEU A 234 20.93 -8.66 -4.82
CA LEU A 234 19.94 -8.88 -5.86
C LEU A 234 18.96 -9.94 -5.36
N GLY A 235 17.68 -9.69 -5.50
CA GLY A 235 16.63 -10.54 -4.97
C GLY A 235 15.51 -10.83 -5.95
N VAL A 236 14.81 -11.92 -5.66
CA VAL A 236 13.56 -12.29 -6.30
C VAL A 236 12.49 -12.39 -5.23
N THR A 237 11.38 -11.69 -5.44
CA THR A 237 10.21 -11.72 -4.56
C THR A 237 9.05 -12.39 -5.27
N TYR A 238 8.40 -13.33 -4.58
CA TYR A 238 7.14 -13.93 -5.02
C TYR A 238 6.01 -13.48 -4.09
N ASN A 239 4.96 -12.88 -4.68
CA ASN A 239 3.79 -12.40 -3.98
C ASN A 239 2.65 -13.41 -4.08
N PHE A 240 2.08 -13.79 -2.93
CA PHE A 240 1.01 -14.77 -2.84
C PHE A 240 -0.38 -14.13 -2.92
N ASN A 241 -1.33 -14.89 -3.44
CA ASN A 241 -2.76 -14.54 -3.47
C ASN A 241 -3.05 -13.16 -4.11
N LYS A 242 -4.02 -12.43 -3.56
CA LYS A 242 -4.37 -11.10 -4.01
C LYS A 242 -3.27 -10.12 -3.63
N THR A 243 -2.79 -9.36 -4.60
CA THR A 243 -1.74 -8.33 -4.44
C THR A 243 -2.27 -6.91 -4.59
N ASP A 244 -3.44 -6.78 -5.22
CA ASP A 244 -4.06 -5.49 -5.52
C ASP A 244 -4.88 -4.96 -4.35
N TRP A 245 -4.90 -3.65 -4.20
CA TRP A 245 -5.70 -2.94 -3.20
C TRP A 245 -6.90 -2.29 -3.89
N SER A 246 -8.07 -2.35 -3.24
CA SER A 246 -9.29 -1.74 -3.74
C SER A 246 -9.58 -0.46 -2.96
N ALA A 247 -9.94 0.61 -3.67
CA ALA A 247 -10.45 1.81 -3.02
C ALA A 247 -11.88 1.57 -2.51
N PRO A 248 -12.34 2.30 -1.48
CA PRO A 248 -13.70 2.22 -1.01
C PRO A 248 -14.66 2.70 -2.09
N VAL A 249 -15.83 2.09 -2.12
CA VAL A 249 -16.95 2.50 -2.98
C VAL A 249 -17.74 3.55 -2.22
N VAL A 250 -17.86 4.73 -2.79
CA VAL A 250 -18.60 5.85 -2.22
C VAL A 250 -19.81 6.18 -3.06
N PRO A 251 -20.96 6.52 -2.45
CA PRO A 251 -22.11 7.00 -3.18
C PRO A 251 -21.82 8.40 -3.74
N VAL A 252 -22.09 8.58 -5.01
CA VAL A 252 -22.10 9.89 -5.66
C VAL A 252 -23.57 10.32 -5.73
N TYR A 253 -23.90 11.29 -4.92
CA TYR A 253 -25.21 11.93 -5.02
C TYR A 253 -25.19 12.85 -6.23
N PRO A 254 -26.24 12.80 -7.11
CA PRO A 254 -26.35 13.77 -8.17
C PRO A 254 -26.37 15.18 -7.56
N GLU A 255 -25.81 16.12 -8.30
CA GLU A 255 -25.80 17.52 -7.88
C GLU A 255 -27.25 17.97 -7.62
N PRO A 256 -27.57 18.60 -6.49
CA PRO A 256 -28.93 19.01 -6.20
C PRO A 256 -29.45 19.89 -7.34
N GLU A 257 -30.63 19.56 -7.90
CA GLU A 257 -31.26 20.37 -8.95
C GLU A 257 -31.23 21.82 -8.51
N ASN A 258 -30.75 22.69 -9.39
CA ASN A 258 -30.68 24.11 -9.07
C ASN A 258 -32.07 24.59 -8.64
N CYS A 259 -32.21 25.02 -7.39
CA CYS A 259 -33.47 25.49 -6.82
C CYS A 259 -34.12 26.61 -7.65
N ASP A 260 -33.31 27.35 -8.42
CA ASP A 260 -33.82 28.39 -9.34
C ASP A 260 -34.52 27.80 -10.53
N ALA A 261 -34.05 26.67 -11.09
CA ALA A 261 -34.75 25.96 -12.17
C ALA A 261 -36.08 25.38 -11.68
N LEU A 262 -36.12 24.87 -10.44
CA LEU A 262 -37.34 24.35 -9.81
C LEU A 262 -38.35 25.49 -9.55
N ARG A 263 -37.89 26.65 -9.05
CA ARG A 263 -38.71 27.85 -8.87
C ARG A 263 -39.27 28.37 -10.19
N ALA A 264 -38.47 28.39 -11.26
CA ALA A 264 -38.92 28.80 -12.59
C ALA A 264 -40.02 27.86 -13.14
N ARG A 265 -39.87 26.55 -12.94
CA ARG A 265 -40.91 25.56 -13.33
C ARG A 265 -42.19 25.72 -12.51
N LEU A 266 -42.08 26.00 -11.21
CA LEU A 266 -43.23 26.28 -10.35
C LEU A 266 -43.97 27.53 -10.83
N ALA A 267 -43.25 28.64 -11.07
CA ALA A 267 -43.85 29.89 -11.57
C ALA A 267 -44.54 29.72 -12.93
N ALA A 268 -43.97 28.94 -13.84
CA ALA A 268 -44.58 28.61 -15.11
C ALA A 268 -45.85 27.77 -14.97
N ALA A 269 -45.90 26.84 -14.03
CA ALA A 269 -47.10 26.05 -13.72
C ALA A 269 -48.19 26.92 -13.11
N ASP A 270 -47.86 27.80 -12.18
CA ASP A 270 -48.81 28.73 -11.57
C ASP A 270 -49.43 29.70 -12.63
N ALA A 271 -48.61 30.23 -13.53
CA ALA A 271 -49.09 31.08 -14.62
C ALA A 271 -50.07 30.33 -15.54
N ARG A 272 -49.80 29.05 -15.81
CA ARG A 272 -50.67 28.21 -16.64
C ARG A 272 -51.99 27.87 -15.94
N ILE A 273 -51.98 27.67 -14.63
CA ILE A 273 -53.17 27.48 -13.82
C ILE A 273 -54.03 28.75 -13.88
N ALA A 274 -53.44 29.94 -13.66
CA ALA A 274 -54.18 31.20 -13.72
C ALA A 274 -54.80 31.45 -15.13
N ASP A 275 -54.08 31.11 -16.23
CA ASP A 275 -54.60 31.22 -17.57
C ASP A 275 -55.82 30.27 -17.82
N LEU A 276 -55.67 29.03 -17.36
CA LEU A 276 -56.76 28.03 -17.47
C LEU A 276 -58.01 28.44 -16.65
N GLU A 277 -57.80 28.99 -15.45
CA GLU A 277 -58.90 29.52 -14.61
C GLU A 277 -59.59 30.66 -15.30
N SER A 278 -58.86 31.58 -15.95
CA SER A 278 -59.43 32.67 -16.72
C SER A 278 -60.25 32.15 -17.92
N GLN A 279 -59.71 31.21 -18.69
CA GLN A 279 -60.42 30.59 -19.81
C GLN A 279 -61.70 29.86 -19.38
N LEU A 280 -61.64 29.16 -18.23
CA LEU A 280 -62.78 28.48 -17.65
C LEU A 280 -63.88 29.51 -17.24
N LYS A 281 -63.48 30.60 -16.60
CA LYS A 281 -64.40 31.67 -16.24
C LYS A 281 -65.08 32.31 -17.46
N ASP A 282 -64.30 32.58 -18.51
CA ASP A 282 -64.78 33.10 -19.75
C ASP A 282 -65.72 32.11 -20.47
N CYS A 283 -65.44 30.84 -20.44
CA CYS A 283 -66.31 29.80 -20.98
C CYS A 283 -67.63 29.68 -20.25
N LEU A 284 -67.60 29.78 -18.90
CA LEU A 284 -68.76 29.74 -18.05
C LEU A 284 -69.66 31.04 -18.16
N ALA A 285 -69.03 32.15 -18.53
CA ALA A 285 -69.77 33.44 -18.74
C ALA A 285 -70.45 33.57 -20.10
N ARG A 286 -70.12 32.69 -21.05
CA ARG A 286 -70.77 32.70 -22.37
C ARG A 286 -72.27 32.37 -22.22
N PRO A 287 -73.18 33.19 -22.76
CA PRO A 287 -74.59 32.86 -22.79
C PRO A 287 -74.87 31.62 -23.63
N VAL A 288 -75.68 30.73 -23.13
CA VAL A 288 -76.12 29.54 -23.86
C VAL A 288 -76.88 30.01 -25.08
N GLU A 289 -76.30 29.80 -26.28
CA GLU A 289 -77.07 30.01 -27.52
C GLU A 289 -78.24 29.03 -27.56
N THR A 290 -79.40 29.53 -27.35
CA THR A 290 -80.61 28.78 -27.57
C THR A 290 -80.84 28.65 -29.10
N VAL A 291 -80.54 27.46 -29.61
CA VAL A 291 -80.91 27.09 -31.01
C VAL A 291 -82.43 27.12 -31.05
N VAL A 292 -83.00 28.17 -31.65
CA VAL A 292 -84.41 28.19 -31.99
C VAL A 292 -84.61 27.28 -33.20
N GLU A 293 -85.13 26.08 -32.97
CA GLU A 293 -85.55 25.17 -34.03
C GLU A 293 -86.79 25.82 -34.73
N ASN A 294 -86.60 26.33 -35.93
CA ASN A 294 -87.65 26.89 -36.75
C ASN A 294 -88.27 25.71 -37.48
N ASN A 295 -89.33 25.13 -36.92
CA ASN A 295 -90.21 24.21 -37.61
C ASN A 295 -91.22 25.04 -38.51
N GLY A 296 -90.94 25.08 -39.79
CA GLY A 296 -91.90 25.54 -40.81
C GLY A 296 -92.18 24.41 -41.80
#